data_e955cff3cbf015626f6ddfc89047d051
#
_entry.id   e955cff3cbf015626f6ddfc89047d051
#
_cell.length_a   1.000
_cell.length_b   1.000
_cell.length_c   1.000
_cell.angle_alpha   90.00
_cell.angle_beta   90.00
_cell.angle_gamma   90.00
#
_symmetry.space_group_name_H-M   'P 1'
#
loop_
_entity.id
_entity.type
_entity.pdbx_description
1 polymer ?
#
loop_
_entity_poly.entity_id
_entity_poly.type
_entity_poly.pdbx_seq_one_letter_code
_entity_poly.pdbx_strand_id
1 'polypeptide(L)'
;MSANVALSDTFDQWRVKNNELLVMTQTDGSSNFIKLTNTTNSTSNTTGSIISTGGIGISKSMVIGENLNVHGNIHANGAISADGSITLGDAATDNIVFNADVNSSIVPNTNGS
;
A
#
# COMPACT_ATOMS: atom_id res chain seq x y z
N MET A 1 -6.90 3.64 -22.03
CA MET A 1 -8.33 3.51 -22.34
C MET A 1 -9.08 4.76 -21.90
N SER A 2 -9.94 5.29 -22.72
CA SER A 2 -10.73 6.46 -22.36
C SER A 2 -12.14 6.02 -21.99
N ALA A 3 -12.61 6.43 -20.81
CA ALA A 3 -13.98 6.20 -20.37
C ALA A 3 -14.91 7.38 -20.68
N ASN A 4 -14.42 8.37 -21.43
CA ASN A 4 -15.21 9.54 -21.76
C ASN A 4 -16.32 9.20 -22.75
N VAL A 5 -17.51 9.75 -22.50
CA VAL A 5 -18.65 9.68 -23.42
C VAL A 5 -18.69 10.98 -24.20
N ALA A 6 -18.54 10.89 -25.53
CA ALA A 6 -18.63 12.04 -26.41
C ALA A 6 -20.05 12.23 -26.93
N LEU A 7 -20.39 13.48 -27.32
CA LEU A 7 -21.69 13.77 -27.90
C LEU A 7 -21.95 13.03 -29.23
N SER A 8 -20.88 12.66 -29.94
CA SER A 8 -20.94 11.88 -31.17
C SER A 8 -21.12 10.38 -30.94
N ASP A 9 -21.05 9.91 -29.71
CA ASP A 9 -21.16 8.48 -29.40
C ASP A 9 -22.59 8.00 -29.68
N THR A 10 -22.70 6.80 -30.22
CA THR A 10 -23.99 6.11 -30.34
C THR A 10 -24.40 5.61 -28.93
N PHE A 11 -25.68 5.27 -28.81
CA PHE A 11 -26.19 4.70 -27.57
C PHE A 11 -25.44 3.42 -27.19
N ASP A 12 -25.09 2.60 -28.16
CA ASP A 12 -24.34 1.35 -27.91
C ASP A 12 -22.90 1.64 -27.46
N GLN A 13 -22.24 2.62 -28.06
CA GLN A 13 -20.92 3.05 -27.63
C GLN A 13 -20.94 3.60 -26.21
N TRP A 14 -21.97 4.36 -25.86
CA TRP A 14 -22.16 4.85 -24.49
C TRP A 14 -22.34 3.70 -23.51
N ARG A 15 -23.13 2.69 -23.85
CA ARG A 15 -23.33 1.50 -23.03
C ARG A 15 -22.01 0.75 -22.79
N VAL A 16 -21.19 0.58 -23.82
CA VAL A 16 -19.89 -0.08 -23.69
C VAL A 16 -18.98 0.69 -22.74
N LYS A 17 -18.92 2.02 -22.86
CA LYS A 17 -18.08 2.85 -21.98
C LYS A 17 -18.55 2.81 -20.53
N ASN A 18 -19.85 2.77 -20.29
CA ASN A 18 -20.37 2.59 -18.93
C ASN A 18 -20.04 1.22 -18.36
N ASN A 19 -20.11 0.17 -19.17
CA ASN A 19 -19.75 -1.18 -18.75
C ASN A 19 -18.25 -1.26 -18.38
N GLU A 20 -17.37 -0.57 -19.10
CA GLU A 20 -15.96 -0.47 -18.76
C GLU A 20 -15.76 0.18 -17.40
N LEU A 21 -16.50 1.24 -17.10
CA LEU A 21 -16.44 1.89 -15.78
C LEU A 21 -16.98 0.99 -14.68
N LEU A 22 -18.05 0.25 -14.93
CA LEU A 22 -18.64 -0.67 -13.95
C LEU A 22 -17.72 -1.83 -13.60
N VAL A 23 -16.79 -2.21 -14.48
CA VAL A 23 -15.81 -3.26 -14.17
C VAL A 23 -14.84 -2.81 -13.05
N MET A 24 -14.63 -1.51 -12.90
CA MET A 24 -13.75 -0.98 -11.83
C MET A 24 -14.42 -1.00 -10.45
N THR A 25 -15.75 -1.00 -10.39
CA THR A 25 -16.49 -1.00 -9.13
C THR A 25 -17.43 -2.19 -9.09
N GLN A 26 -17.50 -2.85 -7.96
CA GLN A 26 -18.39 -3.98 -7.76
C GLN A 26 -19.28 -3.74 -6.56
N THR A 27 -20.51 -4.28 -6.63
CA THR A 27 -21.46 -4.23 -5.54
C THR A 27 -21.92 -5.65 -5.20
N ASP A 28 -22.08 -5.93 -3.92
CA ASP A 28 -22.62 -7.21 -3.46
C ASP A 28 -24.10 -7.10 -3.05
N GLY A 29 -24.74 -5.99 -3.41
CA GLY A 29 -26.13 -5.70 -3.06
C GLY A 29 -26.29 -4.93 -1.75
N SER A 30 -25.29 -4.87 -0.89
CA SER A 30 -25.34 -4.16 0.38
C SER A 30 -24.25 -3.12 0.52
N SER A 31 -23.13 -3.25 -0.18
CA SER A 31 -22.01 -2.30 -0.11
C SER A 31 -21.30 -2.19 -1.45
N ASN A 32 -20.68 -1.05 -1.65
CA ASN A 32 -19.86 -0.80 -2.84
C ASN A 32 -18.39 -1.03 -2.52
N PHE A 33 -17.65 -1.60 -3.46
CA PHE A 33 -16.22 -1.78 -3.33
C PHE A 33 -15.55 -1.71 -4.70
N ILE A 34 -14.24 -1.49 -4.70
CA ILE A 34 -13.43 -1.52 -5.91
C ILE A 34 -12.61 -2.80 -5.88
N LYS A 35 -12.75 -3.61 -6.92
CA LYS A 35 -11.97 -4.83 -7.09
C LYS A 35 -11.17 -4.73 -8.38
N LEU A 36 -9.85 -4.77 -8.26
CA LEU A 36 -8.94 -4.75 -9.39
C LEU A 36 -8.37 -6.16 -9.57
N THR A 37 -8.49 -6.68 -10.77
CA THR A 37 -8.05 -8.04 -11.11
C THR A 37 -6.69 -8.06 -11.80
N ASN A 38 -6.09 -6.89 -12.04
CA ASN A 38 -4.74 -6.81 -12.57
C ASN A 38 -3.74 -7.32 -11.53
N THR A 39 -2.91 -8.28 -11.91
CA THR A 39 -1.96 -8.94 -11.01
C THR A 39 -0.55 -8.37 -11.09
N THR A 40 -0.37 -7.23 -11.75
CA THR A 40 0.96 -6.60 -11.87
C THR A 40 1.47 -6.19 -10.49
N ASN A 41 2.61 -6.72 -10.11
CA ASN A 41 3.25 -6.35 -8.85
C ASN A 41 3.88 -4.95 -8.95
N SER A 42 3.89 -4.23 -7.85
CA SER A 42 4.50 -2.91 -7.80
C SER A 42 5.99 -3.02 -7.49
N THR A 43 6.82 -2.45 -8.36
CA THR A 43 8.28 -2.38 -8.17
C THR A 43 8.75 -0.94 -7.97
N SER A 44 7.87 0.02 -8.15
CA SER A 44 8.14 1.45 -7.94
C SER A 44 6.82 2.17 -7.74
N ASN A 45 6.87 3.48 -7.55
CA ASN A 45 5.65 4.30 -7.44
C ASN A 45 4.94 4.56 -8.78
N THR A 46 5.45 3.98 -9.86
CA THR A 46 4.85 4.09 -11.20
C THR A 46 4.42 2.75 -11.76
N THR A 47 4.44 1.69 -10.97
CA THR A 47 4.06 0.34 -11.39
C THR A 47 3.04 -0.25 -10.41
N GLY A 48 2.32 -1.27 -10.87
CA GLY A 48 1.27 -1.92 -10.09
C GLY A 48 -0.10 -1.73 -10.72
N SER A 49 -1.10 -2.32 -10.13
CA SER A 49 -2.49 -2.18 -10.61
C SER A 49 -3.15 -0.89 -10.10
N ILE A 50 -2.58 -0.24 -9.09
CA ILE A 50 -3.00 1.07 -8.62
C ILE A 50 -1.78 1.99 -8.62
N ILE A 51 -1.87 3.09 -9.33
CA ILE A 51 -0.85 4.12 -9.34
C ILE A 51 -1.53 5.42 -8.92
N SER A 52 -1.06 5.99 -7.80
CA SER A 52 -1.58 7.25 -7.27
C SER A 52 -0.46 8.27 -7.22
N THR A 53 -0.66 9.40 -7.86
CA THR A 53 0.30 10.52 -7.81
C THR A 53 0.12 11.41 -6.58
N GLY A 54 -0.98 11.25 -5.88
CA GLY A 54 -1.26 11.92 -4.61
C GLY A 54 -1.22 10.94 -3.46
N GLY A 55 -1.64 11.38 -2.29
CA GLY A 55 -1.73 10.54 -1.11
C GLY A 55 -2.95 9.62 -1.12
N ILE A 56 -2.94 8.65 -0.22
CA ILE A 56 -4.05 7.74 0.01
C ILE A 56 -4.46 7.87 1.48
N GLY A 57 -5.74 8.13 1.74
CA GLY A 57 -6.30 8.15 3.08
C GLY A 57 -7.12 6.90 3.32
N ILE A 58 -6.83 6.19 4.40
CA ILE A 58 -7.54 4.97 4.79
C ILE A 58 -8.01 5.14 6.22
N SER A 59 -9.33 5.15 6.42
CA SER A 59 -9.91 5.40 7.75
C SER A 59 -9.95 4.17 8.65
N LYS A 60 -9.70 3.00 8.09
CA LYS A 60 -9.71 1.74 8.84
C LYS A 60 -8.42 0.97 8.51
N SER A 61 -8.44 -0.32 8.68
CA SER A 61 -7.25 -1.16 8.51
C SER A 61 -6.88 -1.37 7.04
N MET A 62 -5.59 -1.51 6.78
CA MET A 62 -5.05 -1.98 5.51
C MET A 62 -4.37 -3.33 5.73
N VAL A 63 -4.63 -4.29 4.85
CA VAL A 63 -3.98 -5.60 4.85
C VAL A 63 -3.15 -5.72 3.59
N ILE A 64 -1.85 -6.01 3.74
CA ILE A 64 -0.91 -6.18 2.64
C ILE A 64 -0.46 -7.63 2.64
N GLY A 65 -0.72 -8.34 1.53
CA GLY A 65 -0.46 -9.79 1.42
C GLY A 65 1.00 -10.16 1.20
N GLU A 66 1.82 -9.22 0.72
CA GLU A 66 3.24 -9.44 0.49
C GLU A 66 4.05 -8.35 1.20
N ASN A 67 4.96 -7.72 0.52
CA ASN A 67 5.87 -6.74 1.10
C ASN A 67 5.31 -5.32 1.01
N LEU A 68 5.61 -4.51 2.01
CA LEU A 68 5.45 -3.07 1.97
C LEU A 68 6.83 -2.45 1.80
N ASN A 69 7.05 -1.75 0.69
CA ASN A 69 8.30 -1.05 0.41
C ASN A 69 8.06 0.46 0.54
N VAL A 70 8.69 1.09 1.53
CA VAL A 70 8.55 2.52 1.80
C VAL A 70 9.87 3.20 1.52
N HIS A 71 9.91 4.08 0.52
CA HIS A 71 11.13 4.82 0.16
C HIS A 71 11.40 6.03 1.06
N GLY A 72 10.38 6.51 1.75
CA GLY A 72 10.52 7.60 2.71
C GLY A 72 10.48 7.11 4.14
N ASN A 73 10.07 7.97 5.04
CA ASN A 73 9.98 7.67 6.46
C ASN A 73 8.67 6.96 6.79
N ILE A 74 8.69 6.16 7.84
CA ILE A 74 7.49 5.59 8.44
C ILE A 74 7.24 6.32 9.76
N HIS A 75 6.07 6.91 9.90
CA HIS A 75 5.63 7.57 11.13
C HIS A 75 4.43 6.82 11.69
N ALA A 76 4.57 6.27 12.88
CA ALA A 76 3.50 5.59 13.58
C ALA A 76 3.19 6.32 14.89
N ASN A 77 1.94 6.74 15.09
CA ASN A 77 1.52 7.36 16.34
C ASN A 77 1.30 6.33 17.46
N GLY A 78 1.11 5.08 17.10
CA GLY A 78 0.94 3.99 18.05
C GLY A 78 2.16 3.07 18.08
N ALA A 79 1.97 1.89 18.59
CA ALA A 79 3.03 0.88 18.68
C ALA A 79 3.25 0.23 17.31
N ILE A 80 4.48 -0.19 17.06
CA ILE A 80 4.82 -1.07 15.95
C ILE A 80 5.09 -2.46 16.52
N SER A 81 4.33 -3.45 16.09
CA SER A 81 4.47 -4.84 16.51
C SER A 81 4.93 -5.69 15.34
N ALA A 82 5.91 -6.53 15.56
CA ALA A 82 6.37 -7.49 14.56
C ALA A 82 6.44 -8.88 15.22
N ASP A 83 5.82 -9.87 14.59
CA ASP A 83 5.85 -11.24 15.07
C ASP A 83 7.15 -11.94 14.69
N GLY A 84 7.86 -11.42 13.71
CA GLY A 84 9.15 -11.94 13.29
C GLY A 84 10.30 -11.05 13.72
N SER A 85 11.44 -11.25 13.09
CA SER A 85 12.63 -10.46 13.35
C SER A 85 12.54 -9.08 12.73
N ILE A 86 13.16 -8.09 13.39
CA ILE A 86 13.32 -6.74 12.84
C ILE A 86 14.80 -6.52 12.58
N THR A 87 15.14 -6.13 11.35
CA THR A 87 16.49 -5.70 10.98
C THR A 87 16.47 -4.19 10.80
N LEU A 88 17.30 -3.48 11.54
CA LEU A 88 17.39 -2.04 11.52
C LEU A 88 18.79 -1.61 11.10
N GLY A 89 18.87 -0.87 9.99
CA GLY A 89 20.12 -0.41 9.44
C GLY A 89 20.81 -1.45 8.54
N ASP A 90 21.62 -0.98 7.61
CA ASP A 90 22.40 -1.81 6.71
C ASP A 90 23.88 -1.44 6.69
N ALA A 91 24.28 -0.45 7.48
CA ALA A 91 25.65 0.04 7.58
C ALA A 91 26.04 0.35 9.02
N ALA A 92 27.33 0.27 9.29
CA ALA A 92 27.86 0.58 10.64
C ALA A 92 27.70 2.06 11.01
N THR A 93 27.39 2.92 10.05
CA THR A 93 27.10 4.33 10.28
C THR A 93 25.65 4.60 10.64
N ASP A 94 24.78 3.60 10.54
CA ASP A 94 23.38 3.75 10.91
C ASP A 94 23.24 3.76 12.44
N ASN A 95 22.25 4.47 12.92
CA ASN A 95 22.02 4.64 14.36
C ASN A 95 20.60 4.23 14.72
N ILE A 96 20.49 3.61 15.89
CA ILE A 96 19.21 3.39 16.55
C ILE A 96 19.16 4.28 17.77
N VAL A 97 18.19 5.19 17.83
CA VAL A 97 18.03 6.11 18.95
C VAL A 97 16.81 5.71 19.74
N PHE A 98 17.03 5.39 21.02
CA PHE A 98 15.94 5.11 21.95
C PHE A 98 15.73 6.35 22.83
N ASN A 99 14.58 7.00 22.67
CA ASN A 99 14.16 8.09 23.56
C ASN A 99 13.34 7.58 24.75
N ALA A 100 13.00 6.30 24.73
CA ALA A 100 12.29 5.62 25.81
C ALA A 100 13.17 4.52 26.42
N ASP A 101 12.77 4.04 27.56
CA ASP A 101 13.47 2.95 28.20
C ASP A 101 13.30 1.64 27.43
N VAL A 102 14.37 0.84 27.41
CA VAL A 102 14.30 -0.52 26.86
C VAL A 102 13.88 -1.46 27.99
N ASN A 103 12.65 -1.96 27.91
CA ASN A 103 12.07 -2.85 28.92
C ASN A 103 12.43 -4.30 28.64
N SER A 104 13.69 -4.56 28.38
CA SER A 104 14.20 -5.92 28.21
C SER A 104 15.73 -5.88 28.18
N SER A 105 16.34 -7.05 28.37
CA SER A 105 17.79 -7.16 28.28
C SER A 105 18.25 -7.07 26.83
N ILE A 106 19.33 -6.34 26.61
CA ILE A 106 20.00 -6.29 25.31
C ILE A 106 21.20 -7.19 25.37
N VAL A 107 21.22 -8.23 24.54
CA VAL A 107 22.33 -9.19 24.50
C VAL A 107 23.07 -9.00 23.18
N PRO A 108 24.36 -8.61 23.20
CA PRO A 108 25.15 -8.50 21.98
C PRO A 108 25.29 -9.86 21.29
N ASN A 109 25.35 -9.82 19.95
CA ASN A 109 25.50 -11.04 19.14
C ASN A 109 26.88 -11.71 19.40
N THR A 110 27.90 -10.90 19.66
CA THR A 110 29.23 -11.38 20.00
C THR A 110 29.60 -10.91 21.42
N ASN A 111 30.28 -11.76 22.17
CA ASN A 111 30.71 -11.43 23.54
C ASN A 111 31.66 -10.23 23.50
N GLY A 112 31.33 -9.18 24.21
CA GLY A 112 32.15 -7.97 24.31
C GLY A 112 31.98 -7.00 23.14
N SER A 113 30.96 -7.16 22.33
CA SER A 113 30.65 -6.23 21.23
C SER A 113 29.66 -5.18 21.64
#